data_a564085ba6828adabf6850fb38c4bedc
#
_entry.id   a564085ba6828adabf6850fb38c4bedc
#
_cell.length_a   1.000
_cell.length_b   1.000
_cell.length_c   1.000
_cell.angle_alpha   90.00
_cell.angle_beta   90.00
_cell.angle_gamma   90.00
#
_symmetry.space_group_name_H-M   'P 1'
#
loop_
_entity.id
_entity.type
_entity.pdbx_description
1 polymer ?
#
loop_
_entity_poly.entity_id
_entity_poly.type
_entity_poly.pdbx_seq_one_letter_code
_entity_poly.pdbx_strand_id
1 'polypeptide(L)'
;VSLELVDTSKITSLGKDEIKLSINAANLKNLSSGELNRLRLAFIATECRILNSGTGIIFLDEIDANLSGKEAMSIANVLNELSAFYQIFAISHLPQLSSKAHNHFLVEKNASCSTVKKLKDKERIKELARMISGETITDEALEFAKTLFKA
;
A
#
# COMPACT_ATOMS: atom_id res chain seq x y z
N VAL A 1 17.75 2.46 -8.13
CA VAL A 1 16.97 3.15 -9.17
C VAL A 1 17.91 4.11 -9.87
N SER A 2 17.97 4.06 -11.18
CA SER A 2 18.69 5.05 -12.01
C SER A 2 17.71 5.74 -12.96
N LEU A 3 17.93 7.03 -13.16
CA LEU A 3 17.19 7.89 -14.07
C LEU A 3 18.18 8.40 -15.11
N GLU A 4 17.82 8.25 -16.37
CA GLU A 4 18.59 8.75 -17.51
C GLU A 4 17.66 9.63 -18.36
N LEU A 5 18.11 10.84 -18.66
CA LEU A 5 17.43 11.72 -19.61
C LEU A 5 17.97 11.43 -21.01
N VAL A 6 17.10 11.06 -21.91
CA VAL A 6 17.44 10.74 -23.30
C VAL A 6 16.76 11.74 -24.25
N ASP A 7 17.60 12.43 -25.04
CA ASP A 7 17.11 13.28 -26.12
C ASP A 7 16.52 12.39 -27.23
N THR A 8 15.26 12.61 -27.56
CA THR A 8 14.61 11.90 -28.67
C THR A 8 14.61 12.77 -29.93
N SER A 9 14.76 12.13 -31.08
CA SER A 9 14.73 12.83 -32.37
C SER A 9 13.37 13.38 -32.76
N LYS A 10 12.31 13.02 -32.01
CA LYS A 10 10.92 13.41 -32.30
C LYS A 10 10.32 14.19 -31.14
N ILE A 11 9.76 15.34 -31.44
CA ILE A 11 8.95 16.11 -30.49
C ILE A 11 7.59 15.44 -30.35
N THR A 12 7.21 15.11 -29.11
CA THR A 12 5.88 14.58 -28.76
C THR A 12 5.07 15.61 -28.00
N SER A 13 3.81 15.31 -27.67
CA SER A 13 2.98 16.14 -26.79
C SER A 13 3.58 16.32 -25.38
N LEU A 14 4.51 15.46 -24.98
CA LEU A 14 5.21 15.49 -23.68
C LEU A 14 6.61 16.16 -23.78
N GLY A 15 7.00 16.64 -24.96
CA GLY A 15 8.30 17.26 -25.21
C GLY A 15 9.25 16.41 -26.05
N LYS A 16 10.52 16.79 -26.07
CA LYS A 16 11.58 16.14 -26.82
C LYS A 16 12.37 15.12 -25.99
N ASP A 17 12.43 15.33 -24.68
CA ASP A 17 13.21 14.50 -23.79
C ASP A 17 12.38 13.33 -23.25
N GLU A 18 12.99 12.16 -23.17
CA GLU A 18 12.42 10.95 -22.57
C GLU A 18 13.19 10.59 -21.30
N ILE A 19 12.47 10.33 -20.22
CA ILE A 19 13.06 9.83 -18.98
C ILE A 19 13.05 8.29 -19.02
N LYS A 20 14.23 7.70 -19.06
CA LYS A 20 14.40 6.26 -18.87
C LYS A 20 14.68 5.95 -17.43
N LEU A 21 13.82 5.10 -16.88
CA LEU A 21 13.96 4.60 -15.51
C LEU A 21 14.41 3.15 -15.56
N SER A 22 15.39 2.80 -14.72
CA SER A 22 15.79 1.42 -14.52
C SER A 22 16.03 1.09 -13.05
N ILE A 23 15.76 -0.15 -12.67
CA ILE A 23 16.00 -0.69 -11.34
C ILE A 23 16.96 -1.86 -11.48
N ASN A 24 18.10 -1.82 -10.77
CA ASN A 24 19.13 -2.86 -10.83
C ASN A 24 19.52 -3.21 -12.28
N ALA A 25 19.64 -2.19 -13.15
CA ALA A 25 19.90 -2.31 -14.59
C ALA A 25 18.77 -3.00 -15.40
N ALA A 26 17.65 -3.35 -14.80
CA ALA A 26 16.48 -3.86 -15.50
C ALA A 26 15.55 -2.72 -15.96
N ASN A 27 15.05 -2.84 -17.19
CA ASN A 27 14.05 -1.92 -17.72
C ASN A 27 12.70 -2.11 -17.00
N LEU A 28 11.91 -1.06 -16.87
CA LEU A 28 10.56 -1.11 -16.27
C LEU A 28 9.66 -2.21 -16.85
N LYS A 29 9.82 -2.52 -18.14
CA LYS A 29 9.03 -3.57 -18.82
C LYS A 29 9.30 -4.98 -18.29
N ASN A 30 10.40 -5.17 -17.58
CA ASN A 30 10.83 -6.46 -17.04
C ASN A 30 10.57 -6.57 -15.54
N LEU A 31 9.95 -5.56 -14.93
CA LEU A 31 9.59 -5.59 -13.51
C LEU A 31 8.34 -6.42 -13.28
N SER A 32 8.33 -7.14 -12.17
CA SER A 32 7.12 -7.76 -11.65
C SER A 32 6.09 -6.70 -11.23
N SER A 33 4.82 -7.07 -11.17
CA SER A 33 3.75 -6.16 -10.72
C SER A 33 4.01 -5.62 -9.31
N GLY A 34 4.54 -6.46 -8.41
CA GLY A 34 4.91 -6.04 -7.05
C GLY A 34 6.04 -5.00 -7.03
N GLU A 35 7.09 -5.17 -7.85
CA GLU A 35 8.17 -4.19 -7.97
C GLU A 35 7.67 -2.86 -8.55
N LEU A 36 6.79 -2.93 -9.55
CA LEU A 36 6.20 -1.74 -10.14
C LEU A 36 5.30 -0.98 -9.14
N ASN A 37 4.51 -1.69 -8.33
CA ASN A 37 3.68 -1.07 -7.30
C ASN A 37 4.53 -0.42 -6.21
N ARG A 38 5.61 -1.05 -5.77
CA ARG A 38 6.57 -0.43 -4.82
C ARG A 38 7.22 0.82 -5.39
N LEU A 39 7.58 0.78 -6.68
CA LEU A 39 8.13 1.95 -7.37
C LEU A 39 7.12 3.11 -7.41
N ARG A 40 5.87 2.82 -7.78
CA ARG A 40 4.79 3.82 -7.77
C ARG A 40 4.61 4.45 -6.40
N LEU A 41 4.57 3.62 -5.35
CA LEU A 41 4.45 4.12 -3.98
C LEU A 41 5.65 4.97 -3.58
N ALA A 42 6.88 4.60 -3.98
CA ALA A 42 8.08 5.39 -3.71
C ALA A 42 8.00 6.77 -4.38
N PHE A 43 7.49 6.86 -5.62
CA PHE A 43 7.26 8.14 -6.27
C PHE A 43 6.21 8.98 -5.55
N ILE A 44 5.05 8.41 -5.21
CA ILE A 44 4.00 9.09 -4.45
C ILE A 44 4.55 9.61 -3.11
N ALA A 45 5.27 8.77 -2.38
CA ALA A 45 5.87 9.17 -1.09
C ALA A 45 6.89 10.29 -1.26
N THR A 46 7.71 10.26 -2.31
CA THR A 46 8.71 11.29 -2.60
C THR A 46 8.02 12.60 -3.00
N GLU A 47 7.03 12.55 -3.86
CA GLU A 47 6.24 13.71 -4.27
C GLU A 47 5.57 14.37 -3.07
N CYS A 48 4.91 13.59 -2.21
CA CYS A 48 4.29 14.07 -0.99
C CYS A 48 5.30 14.77 -0.06
N ARG A 49 6.52 14.23 0.05
CA ARG A 49 7.58 14.85 0.87
C ARG A 49 8.13 16.15 0.25
N ILE A 50 8.27 16.20 -1.08
CA ILE A 50 8.79 17.37 -1.79
C ILE A 50 7.77 18.50 -1.81
N LEU A 51 6.53 18.20 -2.15
CA LEU A 51 5.46 19.20 -2.26
C LEU A 51 5.08 19.78 -0.90
N ASN A 52 5.28 19.02 0.18
CA ASN A 52 5.08 19.42 1.58
C ASN A 52 3.88 20.36 1.82
N SER A 53 2.83 20.19 1.03
CA SER A 53 1.63 21.03 1.12
C SER A 53 0.83 20.76 2.39
N GLY A 54 1.14 19.69 3.11
CA GLY A 54 0.57 19.31 4.41
C GLY A 54 -0.93 19.01 4.40
N THR A 55 -1.58 19.08 3.23
CA THR A 55 -3.01 18.87 3.09
C THR A 55 -3.31 18.08 1.82
N GLY A 56 -4.01 16.96 1.97
CA GLY A 56 -4.40 16.16 0.82
C GLY A 56 -4.96 14.81 1.22
N ILE A 57 -5.54 14.13 0.23
CA ILE A 57 -6.10 12.79 0.37
C ILE A 57 -5.41 11.89 -0.63
N ILE A 58 -4.99 10.71 -0.17
CA ILE A 58 -4.37 9.67 -1.00
C ILE A 58 -5.31 8.46 -0.99
N PHE A 59 -5.73 8.01 -2.17
CA PHE A 59 -6.47 6.76 -2.35
C PHE A 59 -5.55 5.71 -2.97
N LEU A 60 -5.43 4.58 -2.29
CA LEU A 60 -4.60 3.45 -2.71
C LEU A 60 -5.47 2.21 -2.83
N ASP A 61 -5.55 1.70 -4.04
CA ASP A 61 -6.27 0.47 -4.34
C ASP A 61 -5.31 -0.62 -4.81
N GLU A 62 -5.45 -1.81 -4.25
CA GLU A 62 -4.64 -3.00 -4.58
C GLU A 62 -3.12 -2.81 -4.53
N ILE A 63 -2.62 -1.95 -3.62
CA ILE A 63 -1.17 -1.69 -3.49
C ILE A 63 -0.40 -2.90 -2.96
N ASP A 64 -1.09 -3.85 -2.41
CA ASP A 64 -0.58 -5.06 -1.77
C ASP A 64 -0.53 -6.29 -2.71
N ALA A 65 -0.88 -6.12 -3.97
CA ALA A 65 -0.81 -7.19 -4.95
C ALA A 65 0.62 -7.74 -5.09
N ASN A 66 0.77 -9.06 -4.90
CA ASN A 66 2.04 -9.79 -5.01
C ASN A 66 3.14 -9.37 -4.03
N LEU A 67 2.78 -8.87 -2.85
CA LEU A 67 3.72 -8.56 -1.78
C LEU A 67 3.92 -9.74 -0.83
N SER A 68 5.17 -9.93 -0.40
CA SER A 68 5.45 -10.78 0.76
C SER A 68 5.10 -10.06 2.06
N GLY A 69 4.92 -10.82 3.16
CA GLY A 69 4.60 -10.23 4.46
C GLY A 69 5.63 -9.20 4.96
N LYS A 70 6.92 -9.39 4.63
CA LYS A 70 7.99 -8.44 4.98
C LYS A 70 7.88 -7.13 4.17
N GLU A 71 7.59 -7.23 2.89
CA GLU A 71 7.39 -6.07 2.02
C GLU A 71 6.13 -5.30 2.40
N ALA A 72 5.04 -6.01 2.72
CA ALA A 72 3.80 -5.41 3.21
C ALA A 72 4.01 -4.59 4.48
N MET A 73 4.84 -5.08 5.42
CA MET A 73 5.18 -4.33 6.63
C MET A 73 5.98 -3.06 6.30
N SER A 74 6.92 -3.12 5.36
CA SER A 74 7.68 -1.94 4.92
C SER A 74 6.77 -0.88 4.31
N ILE A 75 5.83 -1.29 3.48
CA ILE A 75 4.82 -0.39 2.89
C ILE A 75 3.91 0.18 3.97
N ALA A 76 3.44 -0.63 4.92
CA ALA A 76 2.61 -0.18 6.02
C ALA A 76 3.30 0.92 6.85
N ASN A 77 4.61 0.79 7.10
CA ASN A 77 5.39 1.81 7.80
C ASN A 77 5.47 3.12 6.99
N VAL A 78 5.74 3.05 5.68
CA VAL A 78 5.75 4.24 4.81
C VAL A 78 4.40 4.95 4.81
N LEU A 79 3.29 4.19 4.72
CA LEU A 79 1.95 4.77 4.77
C LEU A 79 1.65 5.40 6.13
N ASN A 80 2.09 4.77 7.21
CA ASN A 80 1.93 5.33 8.55
C ASN A 80 2.71 6.65 8.70
N GLU A 81 3.93 6.76 8.19
CA GLU A 81 4.69 8.01 8.15
C GLU A 81 3.97 9.11 7.34
N LEU A 82 3.48 8.76 6.14
CA LEU A 82 2.75 9.70 5.29
C LEU A 82 1.43 10.15 5.90
N SER A 83 0.81 9.33 6.74
CA SER A 83 -0.46 9.64 7.41
C SER A 83 -0.37 10.79 8.42
N ALA A 84 0.85 11.19 8.81
CA ALA A 84 1.07 12.40 9.60
C ALA A 84 0.75 13.68 8.82
N PHE A 85 0.79 13.64 7.49
CA PHE A 85 0.60 14.79 6.60
C PHE A 85 -0.63 14.66 5.71
N TYR A 86 -1.03 13.45 5.35
CA TYR A 86 -2.11 13.17 4.40
C TYR A 86 -3.15 12.24 4.99
N GLN A 87 -4.41 12.43 4.62
CA GLN A 87 -5.43 11.42 4.88
C GLN A 87 -5.31 10.30 3.86
N ILE A 88 -5.04 9.08 4.31
CA ILE A 88 -4.83 7.94 3.43
C ILE A 88 -6.00 6.97 3.55
N PHE A 89 -6.58 6.61 2.40
CA PHE A 89 -7.51 5.50 2.25
C PHE A 89 -6.81 4.40 1.46
N ALA A 90 -6.63 3.25 2.08
CA ALA A 90 -6.03 2.07 1.44
C ALA A 90 -7.01 0.90 1.47
N ILE A 91 -7.19 0.25 0.32
CA ILE A 91 -7.91 -1.02 0.21
C ILE A 91 -6.86 -2.11 0.17
N SER A 92 -6.95 -3.06 1.09
CA SER A 92 -5.96 -4.09 1.27
C SER A 92 -6.56 -5.38 1.83
N HIS A 93 -6.00 -6.50 1.43
CA HIS A 93 -6.29 -7.82 2.01
C HIS A 93 -5.16 -8.33 2.93
N LEU A 94 -4.12 -7.51 3.17
CA LEU A 94 -2.98 -7.89 3.99
C LEU A 94 -3.11 -7.41 5.43
N PRO A 95 -2.98 -8.31 6.43
CA PRO A 95 -3.10 -7.96 7.84
C PRO A 95 -2.02 -6.96 8.30
N GLN A 96 -0.84 -6.94 7.65
CA GLN A 96 0.24 -6.01 7.95
C GLN A 96 -0.17 -4.55 7.71
N LEU A 97 -0.85 -4.27 6.60
CA LEU A 97 -1.33 -2.92 6.30
C LEU A 97 -2.45 -2.52 7.27
N SER A 98 -3.42 -3.42 7.44
CA SER A 98 -4.58 -3.18 8.30
C SER A 98 -4.20 -2.98 9.77
N SER A 99 -3.12 -3.62 10.24
CA SER A 99 -2.64 -3.49 11.62
C SER A 99 -2.14 -2.09 11.95
N LYS A 100 -1.49 -1.42 11.00
CA LYS A 100 -0.91 -0.08 11.15
C LYS A 100 -1.89 1.07 10.91
N ALA A 101 -3.08 0.78 10.38
CA ALA A 101 -4.08 1.81 10.10
C ALA A 101 -4.64 2.43 11.40
N HIS A 102 -4.85 3.75 11.44
CA HIS A 102 -5.53 4.43 12.56
C HIS A 102 -6.98 3.99 12.69
N ASN A 103 -7.64 3.77 11.56
CA ASN A 103 -9.02 3.29 11.48
C ASN A 103 -9.09 2.08 10.55
N HIS A 104 -9.83 1.06 10.96
CA HIS A 104 -10.07 -0.12 10.15
C HIS A 104 -11.56 -0.24 9.86
N PHE A 105 -11.92 -0.28 8.59
CA PHE A 105 -13.26 -0.48 8.11
C PHE A 105 -13.36 -1.86 7.45
N LEU A 106 -14.29 -2.68 7.92
CA LEU A 106 -14.64 -3.95 7.30
C LEU A 106 -15.76 -3.71 6.30
N VAL A 107 -15.56 -4.19 5.08
CA VAL A 107 -16.59 -4.20 4.03
C VAL A 107 -17.10 -5.63 3.89
N GLU A 108 -18.38 -5.82 4.14
CA GLU A 108 -19.06 -7.12 4.00
C GLU A 108 -20.06 -7.02 2.86
N LYS A 109 -20.00 -7.98 1.93
CA LYS A 109 -20.92 -8.08 0.81
C LYS A 109 -21.95 -9.16 1.08
N ASN A 110 -23.20 -8.77 1.17
CA ASN A 110 -24.35 -9.66 1.19
C ASN A 110 -24.95 -9.78 -0.23
N ALA A 111 -25.89 -10.72 -0.41
CA ALA A 111 -26.49 -10.96 -1.71
C ALA A 111 -27.10 -9.72 -2.39
N SER A 112 -27.58 -8.75 -1.62
CA SER A 112 -28.30 -7.57 -2.11
C SER A 112 -27.61 -6.22 -1.83
N CYS A 113 -26.65 -6.17 -0.91
CA CYS A 113 -25.98 -4.91 -0.54
C CYS A 113 -24.59 -5.15 0.04
N SER A 114 -23.79 -4.08 0.05
CA SER A 114 -22.53 -4.04 0.80
C SER A 114 -22.72 -3.18 2.05
N THR A 115 -22.16 -3.62 3.17
CA THR A 115 -22.16 -2.88 4.42
C THR A 115 -20.73 -2.54 4.81
N VAL A 116 -20.56 -1.35 5.43
CA VAL A 116 -19.26 -0.87 5.91
C VAL A 116 -19.37 -0.66 7.40
N LYS A 117 -18.46 -1.28 8.16
CA LYS A 117 -18.40 -1.18 9.61
C LYS A 117 -17.02 -0.73 10.05
N LYS A 118 -16.95 0.34 10.86
CA LYS A 118 -15.71 0.70 11.56
C LYS A 118 -15.49 -0.25 12.73
N LEU A 119 -14.34 -0.91 12.77
CA LEU A 119 -13.97 -1.87 13.78
C LEU A 119 -13.35 -1.18 15.01
N LYS A 120 -13.72 -1.66 16.22
CA LYS A 120 -13.05 -1.34 17.48
C LYS A 120 -11.84 -2.25 17.69
N ASP A 121 -10.94 -1.91 18.59
CA ASP A 121 -9.66 -2.63 18.77
C ASP A 121 -9.80 -4.16 18.93
N LYS A 122 -10.75 -4.63 19.75
CA LYS A 122 -11.01 -6.07 19.90
C LYS A 122 -11.51 -6.72 18.59
N GLU A 123 -12.35 -6.00 17.83
CA GLU A 123 -12.86 -6.46 16.54
C GLU A 123 -11.75 -6.43 15.50
N ARG A 124 -10.87 -5.42 15.53
CA ARG A 124 -9.68 -5.34 14.65
C ARG A 124 -8.77 -6.54 14.83
N ILE A 125 -8.43 -6.90 16.06
CA ILE A 125 -7.59 -8.07 16.34
C ILE A 125 -8.24 -9.34 15.79
N LYS A 126 -9.55 -9.50 15.98
CA LYS A 126 -10.29 -10.66 15.45
C LYS A 126 -10.28 -10.68 13.90
N GLU A 127 -10.47 -9.54 13.28
CA GLU A 127 -10.42 -9.42 11.82
C GLU A 127 -9.01 -9.69 11.26
N LEU A 128 -7.98 -9.16 11.91
CA LEU A 128 -6.58 -9.48 11.54
C LEU A 128 -6.31 -10.99 11.64
N ALA A 129 -6.81 -11.66 12.70
CA ALA A 129 -6.68 -13.10 12.83
C ALA A 129 -7.41 -13.83 11.70
N ARG A 130 -8.62 -13.37 11.30
CA ARG A 130 -9.37 -13.91 10.17
C ARG A 130 -8.61 -13.72 8.84
N MET A 131 -7.98 -12.55 8.64
CA MET A 131 -7.15 -12.29 7.46
C MET A 131 -5.92 -13.21 7.38
N ILE A 132 -5.41 -13.69 8.52
CA ILE A 132 -4.26 -14.59 8.60
C ILE A 132 -4.65 -16.04 8.35
N SER A 133 -5.72 -16.54 8.99
CA SER A 133 -6.09 -17.96 9.00
C SER A 133 -7.31 -18.31 8.14
N GLY A 134 -7.98 -17.31 7.54
CA GLY A 134 -9.22 -17.51 6.83
C GLY A 134 -10.44 -17.54 7.76
N GLU A 135 -11.50 -18.25 7.36
CA GLU A 135 -12.77 -18.26 8.10
C GLU A 135 -12.65 -18.89 9.49
N THR A 136 -11.78 -19.89 9.65
CA THR A 136 -11.55 -20.53 10.95
C THR A 136 -10.39 -19.86 11.64
N ILE A 137 -10.70 -19.08 12.70
CA ILE A 137 -9.67 -18.38 13.48
C ILE A 137 -9.01 -19.38 14.44
N THR A 138 -7.68 -19.56 14.31
CA THR A 138 -6.88 -20.37 15.21
C THR A 138 -6.29 -19.52 16.34
N ASP A 139 -5.88 -20.17 17.44
CA ASP A 139 -5.25 -19.48 18.56
C ASP A 139 -3.91 -18.85 18.15
N GLU A 140 -3.14 -19.53 17.29
CA GLU A 140 -1.87 -19.00 16.77
C GLU A 140 -2.10 -17.74 15.92
N ALA A 141 -3.14 -17.73 15.06
CA ALA A 141 -3.50 -16.56 14.28
C ALA A 141 -3.92 -15.39 15.17
N LEU A 142 -4.64 -15.68 16.26
CA LEU A 142 -5.06 -14.66 17.22
C LEU A 142 -3.85 -14.05 17.95
N GLU A 143 -2.90 -14.86 18.40
CA GLU A 143 -1.67 -14.37 19.06
C GLU A 143 -0.81 -13.56 18.07
N PHE A 144 -0.67 -14.03 16.83
CA PHE A 144 0.06 -13.28 15.81
C PHE A 144 -0.63 -11.94 15.48
N ALA A 145 -1.96 -11.93 15.38
CA ALA A 145 -2.73 -10.70 15.17
C ALA A 145 -2.54 -9.69 16.31
N LYS A 146 -2.51 -10.14 17.57
CA LYS A 146 -2.20 -9.29 18.74
C LYS A 146 -0.80 -8.69 18.64
N THR A 147 0.18 -9.47 18.16
CA THR A 147 1.55 -9.01 17.97
C THR A 147 1.62 -7.94 16.89
N LEU A 148 0.99 -8.18 15.74
CA LEU A 148 0.91 -7.20 14.65
C LEU A 148 0.22 -5.90 15.06
N PHE A 149 -0.82 -5.99 15.89
CA PHE A 149 -1.58 -4.82 16.34
C PHE A 149 -0.81 -3.93 17.31
N LYS A 150 0.14 -4.50 18.06
CA LYS A 150 0.97 -3.78 19.03
C LYS A 150 2.27 -3.23 18.41
N ALA A 151 2.73 -3.80 17.29
CA ALA A 151 3.98 -3.45 16.64
C ALA A 151 3.88 -2.11 15.90
#